data_d9cd01deb4730f2e09677d8952d67214
#
_entry.id   d9cd01deb4730f2e09677d8952d67214
#
_cell.length_a   1.000
_cell.length_b   1.000
_cell.length_c   1.000
_cell.angle_alpha   90.00
_cell.angle_beta   90.00
_cell.angle_gamma   90.00
#
_symmetry.space_group_name_H-M   'P 1'
#
loop_
_entity.id
_entity.type
_entity.pdbx_description
1 polymer ?
#
loop_
_entity_poly.entity_id
_entity_poly.type
_entity_poly.pdbx_seq_one_letter_code
_entity_poly.pdbx_strand_id
1 'polypeptide(L)' 'MNTQYQNFGEFLQRKRTEKQITLRKMAEMIGITAPYLTDIEKDRRNPPEM' A
#
# COMPACT_ATOMS: atom_id res chain seq x y z
N MET A 1 11.99 -12.36 11.22
CA MET A 1 12.61 -11.13 10.95
C MET A 1 11.79 -9.96 11.43
N ASN A 2 12.42 -9.04 12.04
CA ASN A 2 11.73 -7.88 12.52
C ASN A 2 11.45 -6.89 11.46
N THR A 3 10.29 -6.29 11.53
CA THR A 3 9.96 -5.22 10.62
C THR A 3 9.71 -3.97 11.44
N GLN A 4 10.05 -2.84 10.87
CA GLN A 4 9.80 -1.56 11.51
C GLN A 4 8.35 -1.15 11.39
N TYR A 5 7.57 -1.89 10.62
CA TYR A 5 6.20 -1.51 10.31
C TYR A 5 5.26 -2.44 11.02
N GLN A 6 4.16 -1.91 11.51
CA GLN A 6 3.19 -2.70 12.23
C GLN A 6 2.31 -3.51 11.30
N ASN A 7 2.20 -3.06 10.07
CA ASN A 7 1.32 -3.74 9.13
C ASN A 7 1.76 -3.41 7.71
N PHE A 8 1.22 -4.17 6.78
CA PHE A 8 1.58 -4.02 5.38
C PHE A 8 1.13 -2.66 4.83
N GLY A 9 -0.02 -2.19 5.26
CA GLY A 9 -0.52 -0.91 4.77
C GLY A 9 0.40 0.24 5.10
N GLU A 10 0.88 0.27 6.32
CA GLU A 10 1.80 1.31 6.73
C GLU A 10 3.10 1.23 5.94
N PHE A 11 3.61 0.03 5.75
CA PHE A 11 4.81 -0.19 4.97
C PHE A 11 4.64 0.33 3.55
N LEU A 12 3.51 -0.01 2.94
CA LEU A 12 3.25 0.38 1.56
C LEU A 12 3.14 1.89 1.43
N GLN A 13 2.44 2.51 2.37
CA GLN A 13 2.27 3.96 2.33
C GLN A 13 3.62 4.66 2.46
N ARG A 14 4.46 4.18 3.35
CA ARG A 14 5.77 4.79 3.54
C ARG A 14 6.63 4.66 2.30
N LYS A 15 6.63 3.48 1.68
CA LYS A 15 7.41 3.28 0.46
C LYS A 15 6.91 4.17 -0.65
N ARG A 16 5.59 4.30 -0.76
CA ARG A 16 5.00 5.16 -1.78
C ARG A 16 5.43 6.61 -1.57
N THR A 17 5.36 7.06 -0.33
CA THR A 17 5.69 8.44 -0.01
C THR A 17 7.17 8.71 -0.25
N GLU A 18 8.02 7.77 0.12
CA GLU A 18 9.46 7.94 -0.08
C GLU A 18 9.80 8.10 -1.55
N LYS A 19 9.07 7.42 -2.42
CA LYS A 19 9.32 7.49 -3.85
C LYS A 19 8.48 8.56 -4.53
N GLN A 20 7.71 9.31 -3.77
CA GLN A 20 6.86 10.38 -4.27
C GLN A 20 5.89 9.86 -5.33
N ILE A 21 5.34 8.69 -5.08
CA ILE A 21 4.37 8.07 -5.98
C ILE A 21 2.98 8.36 -5.45
N THR A 22 2.08 8.82 -6.33
CA THR A 22 0.70 9.07 -5.91
C THR A 22 0.02 7.74 -5.63
N LEU A 23 -1.05 7.80 -4.83
CA LEU A 23 -1.84 6.62 -4.54
C LEU A 23 -2.36 5.98 -5.82
N ARG A 24 -2.84 6.80 -6.73
CA ARG A 24 -3.38 6.32 -7.98
C ARG A 24 -2.33 5.61 -8.81
N LYS A 25 -1.14 6.20 -8.87
CA LYS A 25 -0.07 5.60 -9.64
C LYS A 25 0.35 4.25 -9.05
N MET A 26 0.44 4.19 -7.75
CA MET A 26 0.79 2.94 -7.08
C MET A 26 -0.26 1.87 -7.37
N ALA A 27 -1.53 2.25 -7.32
CA ALA A 27 -2.60 1.30 -7.60
C ALA A 27 -2.47 0.75 -9.02
N GLU A 28 -2.18 1.62 -9.97
CA GLU A 28 -1.98 1.16 -11.35
C GLU A 28 -0.81 0.19 -11.46
N MET A 29 0.28 0.48 -10.76
CA MET A 29 1.46 -0.37 -10.83
C MET A 29 1.20 -1.74 -10.24
N ILE A 30 0.36 -1.81 -9.22
CA ILE A 30 0.05 -3.08 -8.57
C ILE A 30 -1.06 -3.82 -9.32
N GLY A 31 -1.90 -3.08 -10.04
CA GLY A 31 -3.01 -3.69 -10.76
C GLY A 31 -4.30 -3.74 -9.96
N ILE A 32 -4.50 -2.77 -9.08
CA ILE A 32 -5.72 -2.69 -8.28
C ILE A 32 -6.28 -1.28 -8.43
N THR A 33 -7.46 -1.09 -7.85
CA THR A 33 -8.08 0.23 -7.88
C THR A 33 -7.55 1.12 -6.77
N ALA A 34 -7.66 2.43 -6.98
CA ALA A 34 -7.21 3.37 -5.96
C ALA A 34 -7.98 3.21 -4.65
N PRO A 35 -9.32 3.06 -4.66
CA PRO A 35 -10.03 2.82 -3.40
C PRO A 35 -9.58 1.56 -2.68
N TYR A 36 -9.29 0.51 -3.42
CA TYR A 36 -8.80 -0.73 -2.81
C TYR A 36 -7.46 -0.47 -2.13
N LEU A 37 -6.56 0.24 -2.82
CA LEU A 37 -5.26 0.55 -2.23
C LEU A 37 -5.43 1.42 -0.99
N THR A 38 -6.34 2.37 -1.02
CA THR A 38 -6.61 3.18 0.15
C THR A 38 -7.01 2.30 1.33
N ASP A 39 -7.87 1.32 1.09
CA ASP A 39 -8.30 0.43 2.16
C ASP A 39 -7.14 -0.39 2.69
N ILE A 40 -6.25 -0.82 1.81
CA ILE A 40 -5.08 -1.59 2.24
C ILE A 40 -4.19 -0.71 3.11
N GLU A 41 -3.95 0.51 2.70
CA GLU A 41 -3.06 1.40 3.44
C GLU A 41 -3.64 1.77 4.80
N LYS A 42 -4.96 1.72 4.92
CA LYS A 42 -5.63 2.00 6.18
C LYS A 42 -5.96 0.74 6.98
N ASP A 43 -5.46 -0.39 6.50
CA ASP A 43 -5.63 -1.66 7.20
C ASP A 43 -7.06 -2.15 7.26
N ARG A 44 -7.86 -1.76 6.29
CA ARG A 44 -9.25 -2.21 6.24
C ARG A 44 -9.41 -3.47 5.43
N ARG A 45 -8.42 -3.82 4.61
CA ARG A 45 -8.48 -4.99 3.77
C ARG A 45 -7.13 -5.65 3.73
N ASN A 46 -7.13 -6.93 3.48
CA ASN A 46 -5.90 -7.64 3.24
C ASN A 46 -5.35 -7.29 1.87
N PRO A 47 -4.01 -7.29 1.72
CA PRO A 47 -3.45 -7.06 0.40
C PRO A 47 -3.78 -8.21 -0.53
N PRO A 48 -3.75 -7.96 -1.84
CA PRO A 48 -3.98 -9.04 -2.79
C PRO A 48 -2.87 -10.08 -2.69
N GLU A 49 -3.22 -11.30 -2.97
CA GLU A 49 -2.22 -12.34 -3.05
C GLU A 49 -1.46 -12.21 -4.35
N MET A 50 -0.16 -12.36 -4.23
CA MET A 50 0.68 -12.25 -5.42
C MET A 50 1.66 -13.37 -5.50
#